data_d79c413f8589655bbb1ff22310ece9db
#
_entry.id   d79c413f8589655bbb1ff22310ece9db
#
_cell.length_a   1.000
_cell.length_b   1.000
_cell.length_c   1.000
_cell.angle_alpha   90.00
_cell.angle_beta   90.00
_cell.angle_gamma   90.00
#
_symmetry.space_group_name_H-M   'P 1'
#
loop_
_entity.id
_entity.type
_entity.pdbx_description
1 polymer ?
#
loop_
_entity_poly.entity_id
_entity_poly.type
_entity_poly.pdbx_seq_one_letter_code
_entity_poly.pdbx_strand_id
1 'polypeptide(L)'
;MCMIRVCIKSFLIVALTLLSIGSVNANAGGGVYRFLNLPFNAKLAGLGGENVSVQSDDVNQFYTNPALLSSSLNSKISLSYVNYLADANGGMASYSYALDSLNYFGFNFLFMGYGDLDGYDRYGNETEEFSAGDFAWNLVYARYLGANFTVGLAMKPVYSHIESYSSFGLGFDVGANYYRKDWDFSVGLSVRNFGFRFTDYYDEQGTERLPWNIQMGITKGLEHAPFRFSVTYDHLNDWSLDYKRPEKSNSLLSLEDTEKDQNEIKFADMLFRHLVFGVEVLIGKNFHFDMAYNHRRNREYALSQARGMNGFSFGAGLKVYKFNLDAAYAKYAPSGGTFTLSLSSSIDSFKKK
;
A
#
# COMPACT_ATOMS: atom_id res chain seq x y z
N MET A 1 -17.45 27.82 14.72
CA MET A 1 -17.59 28.01 13.26
C MET A 1 -16.40 28.77 12.63
N CYS A 2 -15.83 29.79 13.27
CA CYS A 2 -14.66 30.55 12.75
C CYS A 2 -13.37 29.72 12.72
N MET A 3 -13.04 28.97 13.78
CA MET A 3 -11.82 28.14 13.86
C MET A 3 -11.75 27.03 12.79
N ILE A 4 -12.88 26.41 12.46
CA ILE A 4 -12.94 25.36 11.44
C ILE A 4 -12.62 25.93 10.05
N ARG A 5 -13.14 27.13 9.74
CA ARG A 5 -12.83 27.84 8.47
C ARG A 5 -11.35 28.23 8.36
N VAL A 6 -10.70 28.58 9.47
CA VAL A 6 -9.27 28.91 9.52
C VAL A 6 -8.45 27.63 9.32
N CYS A 7 -8.77 26.52 10.01
CA CYS A 7 -8.07 25.24 9.82
C CYS A 7 -8.21 24.69 8.39
N ILE A 8 -9.39 24.76 7.78
CA ILE A 8 -9.60 24.32 6.39
C ILE A 8 -8.81 25.20 5.41
N LYS A 9 -8.79 26.54 5.62
CA LYS A 9 -7.98 27.43 4.77
C LYS A 9 -6.49 27.20 4.94
N SER A 10 -5.99 26.99 6.16
CA SER A 10 -4.57 26.68 6.40
C SER A 10 -4.17 25.33 5.79
N PHE A 11 -5.04 24.34 5.87
CA PHE A 11 -4.83 23.03 5.24
C PHE A 11 -4.84 23.13 3.70
N LEU A 12 -5.76 23.88 3.11
CA LEU A 12 -5.79 24.16 1.65
C LEU A 12 -4.53 24.90 1.20
N ILE A 13 -4.02 25.84 1.99
CA ILE A 13 -2.79 26.56 1.67
C ILE A 13 -1.59 25.61 1.75
N VAL A 14 -1.48 24.77 2.77
CA VAL A 14 -0.43 23.77 2.90
C VAL A 14 -0.51 22.73 1.76
N ALA A 15 -1.71 22.26 1.41
CA ALA A 15 -1.91 21.36 0.28
C ALA A 15 -1.54 22.02 -1.06
N LEU A 16 -1.89 23.32 -1.26
CA LEU A 16 -1.52 24.07 -2.47
C LEU A 16 -0.01 24.34 -2.54
N THR A 17 0.66 24.63 -1.41
CA THR A 17 2.11 24.81 -1.37
C THR A 17 2.87 23.51 -1.58
N LEU A 18 2.34 22.36 -1.14
CA LEU A 18 2.88 21.04 -1.45
C LEU A 18 2.74 20.69 -2.94
N LEU A 19 1.66 21.11 -3.60
CA LEU A 19 1.47 20.98 -5.05
C LEU A 19 2.38 21.88 -5.90
N SER A 20 2.88 22.99 -5.34
CA SER A 20 3.80 23.90 -6.03
C SER A 20 5.29 23.55 -5.89
N ILE A 21 5.63 22.52 -5.11
CA ILE A 21 6.97 21.95 -5.07
C ILE A 21 7.17 21.21 -6.40
N GLY A 22 7.84 21.89 -7.30
CA GLY A 22 8.06 21.66 -8.71
C GLY A 22 8.06 20.21 -9.18
N SER A 23 7.76 20.03 -10.45
CA SER A 23 7.82 18.78 -11.22
C SER A 23 9.09 17.97 -10.90
N VAL A 24 8.98 17.20 -9.86
CA VAL A 24 9.95 16.19 -9.49
C VAL A 24 9.66 15.03 -10.43
N ASN A 25 10.53 14.78 -11.39
CA ASN A 25 10.45 13.59 -12.23
C ASN A 25 10.40 12.35 -11.33
N ALA A 26 9.21 11.94 -10.97
CA ALA A 26 8.96 10.69 -10.31
C ALA A 26 8.94 9.62 -11.40
N ASN A 27 10.02 8.88 -11.57
CA ASN A 27 9.95 7.68 -12.38
C ASN A 27 9.03 6.68 -11.68
N ALA A 28 7.85 6.44 -12.24
CA ALA A 28 6.98 5.35 -11.81
C ALA A 28 7.75 4.04 -11.97
N GLY A 29 8.14 3.45 -10.86
CA GLY A 29 8.93 2.22 -10.85
C GLY A 29 10.40 2.37 -10.48
N GLY A 30 10.95 3.58 -10.36
CA GLY A 30 12.28 3.84 -9.80
C GLY A 30 12.18 4.19 -8.32
N GLY A 31 13.00 3.56 -7.48
CA GLY A 31 13.10 3.86 -6.04
C GLY A 31 13.57 2.66 -5.24
N VAL A 32 14.25 2.93 -4.15
CA VAL A 32 14.67 1.93 -3.16
C VAL A 32 13.51 1.59 -2.23
N TYR A 33 13.60 0.47 -1.53
CA TYR A 33 12.62 0.01 -0.53
C TYR A 33 11.20 -0.17 -1.09
N ARG A 34 11.08 -0.76 -2.28
CA ARG A 34 9.78 -1.00 -2.94
C ARG A 34 8.82 -1.86 -2.12
N PHE A 35 9.32 -2.65 -1.17
CA PHE A 35 8.50 -3.43 -0.26
C PHE A 35 7.50 -2.57 0.53
N LEU A 36 7.78 -1.26 0.76
CA LEU A 36 6.86 -0.33 1.41
C LEU A 36 5.52 -0.15 0.68
N ASN A 37 5.45 -0.52 -0.60
CA ASN A 37 4.21 -0.46 -1.40
C ASN A 37 3.48 -1.81 -1.44
N LEU A 38 3.98 -2.85 -0.76
CA LEU A 38 3.31 -4.15 -0.72
C LEU A 38 2.17 -4.15 0.30
N PRO A 39 1.06 -4.87 0.02
CA PRO A 39 -0.02 -5.06 0.98
C PRO A 39 0.36 -6.16 1.99
N PHE A 40 0.81 -5.76 3.17
CA PHE A 40 1.21 -6.69 4.24
C PHE A 40 0.04 -7.25 5.05
N ASN A 41 -1.20 -6.87 4.79
CA ASN A 41 -2.36 -7.41 5.49
C ASN A 41 -3.41 -7.94 4.52
N ALA A 42 -4.19 -8.94 4.99
CA ALA A 42 -5.13 -9.65 4.16
C ALA A 42 -6.27 -8.76 3.64
N LYS A 43 -6.82 -7.88 4.48
CA LYS A 43 -7.90 -6.99 4.06
C LYS A 43 -7.47 -6.03 2.96
N LEU A 44 -6.30 -5.41 3.09
CA LEU A 44 -5.74 -4.54 2.07
C LEU A 44 -5.46 -5.32 0.77
N ALA A 45 -4.88 -6.54 0.90
CA ALA A 45 -4.62 -7.40 -0.25
C ALA A 45 -5.92 -7.78 -0.98
N GLY A 46 -6.98 -8.14 -0.25
CA GLY A 46 -8.31 -8.44 -0.79
C GLY A 46 -8.96 -7.26 -1.50
N LEU A 47 -8.68 -6.03 -1.05
CA LEU A 47 -9.16 -4.77 -1.63
C LEU A 47 -8.22 -4.21 -2.73
N GLY A 48 -7.40 -5.05 -3.35
CA GLY A 48 -6.57 -4.68 -4.51
C GLY A 48 -5.19 -4.12 -4.17
N GLY A 49 -4.81 -4.14 -2.90
CA GLY A 49 -3.51 -3.71 -2.39
C GLY A 49 -3.36 -2.20 -2.15
N GLU A 50 -4.32 -1.41 -2.61
CA GLU A 50 -4.31 0.05 -2.51
C GLU A 50 -5.69 0.54 -2.05
N ASN A 51 -5.80 0.94 -0.78
CA ASN A 51 -7.02 1.53 -0.24
C ASN A 51 -6.68 2.52 0.87
N VAL A 52 -7.18 3.76 0.78
CA VAL A 52 -6.87 4.85 1.70
C VAL A 52 -8.11 5.48 2.35
N SER A 53 -9.30 4.89 2.12
CA SER A 53 -10.58 5.45 2.56
C SER A 53 -11.48 4.46 3.31
N VAL A 54 -11.26 3.15 3.25
CA VAL A 54 -12.09 2.18 3.96
C VAL A 54 -11.88 2.33 5.46
N GLN A 55 -12.94 2.72 6.17
CA GLN A 55 -12.98 2.78 7.62
C GLN A 55 -13.61 1.48 8.14
N SER A 56 -12.84 0.67 8.82
CA SER A 56 -13.24 -0.65 9.32
C SER A 56 -12.71 -0.93 10.73
N ASP A 57 -12.96 -2.13 11.22
CA ASP A 57 -12.40 -2.62 12.49
C ASP A 57 -10.97 -3.20 12.36
N ASP A 58 -10.41 -3.20 11.15
CA ASP A 58 -9.05 -3.69 10.90
C ASP A 58 -8.01 -2.68 11.40
N VAL A 59 -7.16 -3.12 12.33
CA VAL A 59 -6.10 -2.28 12.90
C VAL A 59 -5.05 -1.89 11.87
N ASN A 60 -4.89 -2.68 10.80
CA ASN A 60 -3.85 -2.46 9.80
C ASN A 60 -4.14 -1.30 8.82
N GLN A 61 -5.38 -0.78 8.80
CA GLN A 61 -5.80 0.25 7.83
C GLN A 61 -4.97 1.54 7.90
N PHE A 62 -4.40 1.88 9.06
CA PHE A 62 -3.58 3.09 9.21
C PHE A 62 -2.19 2.98 8.55
N TYR A 63 -1.81 1.79 8.08
CA TYR A 63 -0.60 1.61 7.29
C TYR A 63 -0.64 2.36 5.95
N THR A 64 -1.81 2.41 5.31
CA THR A 64 -2.00 3.08 4.02
C THR A 64 -2.39 4.54 4.17
N ASN A 65 -3.12 4.89 5.24
CA ASN A 65 -3.50 6.26 5.54
C ASN A 65 -3.50 6.47 7.06
N PRO A 66 -2.54 7.23 7.60
CA PRO A 66 -2.46 7.51 9.05
C PRO A 66 -3.76 8.06 9.65
N ALA A 67 -4.57 8.78 8.86
CA ALA A 67 -5.83 9.37 9.30
C ALA A 67 -6.98 8.36 9.47
N LEU A 68 -6.79 7.09 9.12
CA LEU A 68 -7.76 6.01 9.39
C LEU A 68 -7.70 5.50 10.83
N LEU A 69 -6.72 5.90 11.64
CA LEU A 69 -6.73 5.67 13.08
C LEU A 69 -7.95 6.34 13.73
N SER A 70 -8.60 5.60 14.61
CA SER A 70 -9.81 6.05 15.28
C SER A 70 -9.97 5.40 16.65
N SER A 71 -10.90 5.91 17.46
CA SER A 71 -11.20 5.35 18.79
C SER A 71 -11.68 3.90 18.74
N SER A 72 -12.27 3.44 17.62
CA SER A 72 -12.71 2.05 17.45
C SER A 72 -11.55 1.05 17.38
N LEU A 73 -10.36 1.55 17.10
CA LEU A 73 -9.12 0.75 17.02
C LEU A 73 -8.34 0.71 18.34
N ASN A 74 -8.89 1.24 19.44
CA ASN A 74 -8.18 1.27 20.72
C ASN A 74 -7.76 -0.12 21.19
N SER A 75 -6.52 -0.22 21.66
CA SER A 75 -5.90 -1.44 22.22
C SER A 75 -6.05 -2.67 21.30
N LYS A 76 -5.96 -2.49 20.00
CA LYS A 76 -5.96 -3.60 19.03
C LYS A 76 -4.55 -3.97 18.63
N ILE A 77 -4.36 -5.28 18.43
CA ILE A 77 -3.14 -5.87 17.87
C ILE A 77 -3.48 -6.69 16.64
N SER A 78 -2.54 -6.77 15.71
CA SER A 78 -2.60 -7.68 14.57
C SER A 78 -1.24 -8.24 14.23
N LEU A 79 -1.25 -9.48 13.74
CA LEU A 79 -0.12 -10.14 13.10
C LEU A 79 -0.56 -10.57 11.71
N SER A 80 0.23 -10.24 10.72
CA SER A 80 0.00 -10.61 9.33
C SER A 80 1.20 -11.31 8.75
N TYR A 81 0.96 -12.27 7.88
CA TYR A 81 1.96 -12.98 7.11
C TYR A 81 1.60 -12.92 5.64
N VAL A 82 2.58 -12.67 4.79
CA VAL A 82 2.45 -12.66 3.34
C VAL A 82 3.46 -13.61 2.71
N ASN A 83 2.94 -14.56 1.96
CA ASN A 83 3.74 -15.34 1.03
C ASN A 83 3.68 -14.63 -0.33
N TYR A 84 4.81 -14.09 -0.74
CA TYR A 84 4.94 -13.31 -1.97
C TYR A 84 5.51 -14.18 -3.09
N LEU A 85 5.83 -13.60 -4.24
CA LEU A 85 6.39 -14.31 -5.40
C LEU A 85 7.85 -14.72 -5.13
N ALA A 86 8.32 -15.78 -5.81
CA ALA A 86 9.71 -16.23 -5.81
C ALA A 86 10.27 -16.46 -4.38
N ASP A 87 9.54 -17.21 -3.56
CA ASP A 87 9.89 -17.60 -2.18
C ASP A 87 10.12 -16.43 -1.20
N ALA A 88 9.84 -15.19 -1.63
CA ALA A 88 9.87 -14.05 -0.74
C ALA A 88 8.70 -14.12 0.26
N ASN A 89 9.02 -13.93 1.52
CA ASN A 89 8.05 -13.98 2.61
C ASN A 89 8.19 -12.75 3.49
N GLY A 90 7.05 -12.24 3.94
CA GLY A 90 7.05 -11.06 4.78
C GLY A 90 5.98 -11.10 5.85
N GLY A 91 5.98 -10.09 6.69
CA GLY A 91 4.98 -9.96 7.73
C GLY A 91 4.88 -8.56 8.28
N MET A 92 3.78 -8.33 8.99
CA MET A 92 3.52 -7.07 9.68
C MET A 92 2.91 -7.35 11.04
N ALA A 93 3.47 -6.72 12.08
CA ALA A 93 2.88 -6.63 13.40
C ALA A 93 2.34 -5.22 13.60
N SER A 94 1.11 -5.07 14.09
CA SER A 94 0.46 -3.78 14.27
C SER A 94 -0.10 -3.65 15.68
N TYR A 95 -0.04 -2.43 16.22
CA TYR A 95 -0.67 -2.05 17.48
C TYR A 95 -1.25 -0.65 17.37
N SER A 96 -2.41 -0.43 17.98
CA SER A 96 -3.04 0.88 18.06
C SER A 96 -3.52 1.19 19.45
N TYR A 97 -3.42 2.47 19.82
CA TYR A 97 -3.78 2.98 21.13
C TYR A 97 -4.46 4.36 21.00
N ALA A 98 -5.61 4.52 21.63
CA ALA A 98 -6.27 5.81 21.77
C ALA A 98 -5.87 6.44 23.12
N LEU A 99 -5.13 7.53 23.06
CA LEU A 99 -4.72 8.27 24.27
C LEU A 99 -5.97 8.93 24.91
N ASP A 100 -6.79 9.51 24.07
CA ASP A 100 -8.06 10.13 24.43
C ASP A 100 -9.06 10.05 23.24
N SER A 101 -10.17 10.77 23.34
CA SER A 101 -11.19 10.80 22.28
C SER A 101 -10.77 11.50 20.98
N LEU A 102 -9.66 12.21 20.99
CA LEU A 102 -9.17 13.02 19.87
C LEU A 102 -7.81 12.55 19.32
N ASN A 103 -6.97 11.93 20.16
CA ASN A 103 -5.58 11.63 19.84
C ASN A 103 -5.34 10.11 19.82
N TYR A 104 -4.78 9.63 18.72
CA TYR A 104 -4.57 8.21 18.47
C TYR A 104 -3.12 7.95 18.05
N PHE A 105 -2.56 6.83 18.52
CA PHE A 105 -1.24 6.36 18.17
C PHE A 105 -1.33 4.99 17.51
N GLY A 106 -0.47 4.74 16.53
CA GLY A 106 -0.33 3.47 15.85
C GLY A 106 1.14 3.10 15.67
N PHE A 107 1.38 1.81 15.64
CA PHE A 107 2.70 1.25 15.38
C PHE A 107 2.54 0.06 14.45
N ASN A 108 3.37 0.00 13.39
CA ASN A 108 3.56 -1.20 12.59
C ASN A 108 5.06 -1.52 12.54
N PHE A 109 5.37 -2.80 12.63
CA PHE A 109 6.67 -3.36 12.28
C PHE A 109 6.49 -4.25 11.07
N LEU A 110 7.28 -4.01 10.03
CA LEU A 110 7.26 -4.76 8.77
C LEU A 110 8.60 -5.44 8.56
N PHE A 111 8.55 -6.64 8.03
CA PHE A 111 9.73 -7.30 7.49
C PHE A 111 9.42 -7.98 6.17
N MET A 112 10.43 -8.08 5.29
CA MET A 112 10.41 -8.84 4.04
C MET A 112 11.74 -9.57 3.92
N GLY A 113 11.68 -10.88 3.83
CA GLY A 113 12.84 -11.73 3.52
C GLY A 113 12.71 -12.24 2.09
N TYR A 114 13.83 -12.27 1.37
CA TYR A 114 13.85 -12.67 -0.03
C TYR A 114 14.35 -14.12 -0.25
N GLY A 115 14.48 -14.89 0.85
CA GLY A 115 15.03 -16.24 0.81
C GLY A 115 16.55 -16.26 0.67
N ASP A 116 17.09 -17.45 0.43
CA ASP A 116 18.49 -17.65 0.12
C ASP A 116 18.68 -17.43 -1.38
N LEU A 117 19.68 -16.64 -1.73
CA LEU A 117 19.99 -16.25 -3.10
C LEU A 117 21.34 -16.83 -3.50
N ASP A 118 21.41 -17.48 -4.65
CA ASP A 118 22.64 -18.04 -5.18
C ASP A 118 23.61 -16.92 -5.57
N GLY A 119 24.82 -16.96 -5.03
CA GLY A 119 25.89 -16.04 -5.38
C GLY A 119 26.61 -16.51 -6.65
N TYR A 120 27.01 -15.56 -7.49
CA TYR A 120 27.81 -15.81 -8.67
C TYR A 120 28.98 -14.83 -8.77
N ASP A 121 30.16 -15.34 -9.10
CA ASP A 121 31.32 -14.50 -9.40
C ASP A 121 31.20 -13.85 -10.79
N ARG A 122 32.13 -12.93 -11.13
CA ARG A 122 32.12 -12.24 -12.42
C ARG A 122 32.36 -13.16 -13.62
N TYR A 123 32.71 -14.42 -13.39
CA TYR A 123 32.93 -15.44 -14.42
C TYR A 123 31.73 -16.40 -14.54
N GLY A 124 30.71 -16.24 -13.69
CA GLY A 124 29.50 -17.07 -13.67
C GLY A 124 29.67 -18.38 -12.87
N ASN A 125 30.70 -18.50 -12.04
CA ASN A 125 30.83 -19.64 -11.13
C ASN A 125 29.97 -19.37 -9.89
N GLU A 126 29.32 -20.41 -9.39
CA GLU A 126 28.58 -20.35 -8.13
C GLU A 126 29.55 -20.05 -6.97
N THR A 127 29.10 -19.13 -6.09
CA THR A 127 29.76 -18.77 -4.84
C THR A 127 28.86 -19.15 -3.66
N GLU A 128 29.15 -18.67 -2.48
CA GLU A 128 28.29 -18.90 -1.30
C GLU A 128 26.91 -18.24 -1.49
N GLU A 129 25.87 -18.89 -0.97
CA GLU A 129 24.53 -18.34 -0.87
C GLU A 129 24.52 -17.12 0.07
N PHE A 130 23.71 -16.13 -0.24
CA PHE A 130 23.55 -14.95 0.60
C PHE A 130 22.09 -14.65 0.87
N SER A 131 21.80 -13.93 1.95
CA SER A 131 20.47 -13.50 2.31
C SER A 131 20.25 -12.01 2.04
N ALA A 132 18.99 -11.65 1.77
CA ALA A 132 18.55 -10.27 1.66
C ALA A 132 17.25 -10.07 2.45
N GLY A 133 17.09 -8.90 3.05
CA GLY A 133 15.89 -8.58 3.81
C GLY A 133 15.72 -7.10 4.09
N ASP A 134 14.46 -6.70 4.19
CA ASP A 134 14.02 -5.34 4.45
C ASP A 134 13.20 -5.27 5.74
N PHE A 135 13.40 -4.22 6.51
CA PHE A 135 12.68 -3.93 7.74
C PHE A 135 12.20 -2.48 7.75
N ALA A 136 10.99 -2.26 8.25
CA ALA A 136 10.49 -0.91 8.47
C ALA A 136 9.67 -0.83 9.77
N TRP A 137 9.81 0.30 10.45
CA TRP A 137 9.00 0.69 11.58
C TRP A 137 8.11 1.84 11.15
N ASN A 138 6.83 1.78 11.43
CA ASN A 138 5.88 2.84 11.09
C ASN A 138 5.27 3.38 12.38
N LEU A 139 5.67 4.56 12.80
CA LEU A 139 5.21 5.27 13.98
C LEU A 139 4.16 6.29 13.55
N VAL A 140 2.93 6.12 14.00
CA VAL A 140 1.77 6.88 13.52
C VAL A 140 1.12 7.66 14.64
N TYR A 141 0.82 8.91 14.35
CA TYR A 141 -0.04 9.77 15.17
C TYR A 141 -1.19 10.30 14.33
N ALA A 142 -2.41 10.22 14.86
CA ALA A 142 -3.59 10.81 14.23
C ALA A 142 -4.41 11.61 15.24
N ARG A 143 -5.06 12.66 14.73
CA ARG A 143 -5.92 13.53 15.52
C ARG A 143 -7.25 13.77 14.85
N TYR A 144 -8.31 13.52 15.58
CA TYR A 144 -9.67 13.90 15.20
C TYR A 144 -9.88 15.39 15.42
N LEU A 145 -10.22 16.13 14.37
CA LEU A 145 -10.39 17.59 14.39
C LEU A 145 -11.85 18.01 14.61
N GLY A 146 -12.76 17.07 14.74
CA GLY A 146 -14.21 17.33 14.77
C GLY A 146 -14.81 17.34 13.35
N ALA A 147 -16.16 17.46 13.29
CA ALA A 147 -16.92 17.48 12.02
C ALA A 147 -16.58 16.28 11.08
N ASN A 148 -16.35 15.10 11.64
CA ASN A 148 -16.03 13.87 10.91
C ASN A 148 -14.64 13.87 10.21
N PHE A 149 -13.73 14.76 10.58
CA PHE A 149 -12.45 14.94 9.94
C PHE A 149 -11.29 14.49 10.85
N THR A 150 -10.41 13.65 10.33
CA THR A 150 -9.19 13.17 11.00
C THR A 150 -7.97 13.49 10.12
N VAL A 151 -6.88 13.87 10.75
CA VAL A 151 -5.57 14.02 10.10
C VAL A 151 -4.57 13.09 10.78
N GLY A 152 -3.57 12.64 10.05
CA GLY A 152 -2.55 11.74 10.58
C GLY A 152 -1.18 11.98 9.95
N LEU A 153 -0.16 11.65 10.71
CA LEU A 153 1.24 11.70 10.33
C LEU A 153 1.87 10.36 10.68
N ALA A 154 2.83 9.92 9.87
CA ALA A 154 3.63 8.76 10.17
C ALA A 154 5.10 9.02 9.87
N MET A 155 5.98 8.38 10.64
CA MET A 155 7.42 8.33 10.43
C MET A 155 7.84 6.88 10.23
N LYS A 156 8.62 6.61 9.19
CA LYS A 156 9.02 5.27 8.76
C LYS A 156 10.55 5.13 8.64
N PRO A 157 11.28 4.85 9.72
CA PRO A 157 12.64 4.33 9.62
C PRO A 157 12.64 3.02 8.84
N VAL A 158 13.58 2.88 7.89
CA VAL A 158 13.73 1.71 7.03
C VAL A 158 15.17 1.24 7.08
N TYR A 159 15.35 -0.07 7.21
CA TYR A 159 16.64 -0.74 7.15
C TYR A 159 16.57 -1.86 6.13
N SER A 160 17.56 -1.94 5.27
CA SER A 160 17.69 -3.00 4.27
C SER A 160 19.09 -3.58 4.31
N HIS A 161 19.20 -4.88 4.14
CA HIS A 161 20.49 -5.56 3.98
C HIS A 161 20.44 -6.51 2.79
N ILE A 162 21.54 -6.59 2.06
CA ILE A 162 21.74 -7.52 0.96
C ILE A 162 23.18 -8.01 1.08
N GLU A 163 23.38 -9.29 1.37
CA GLU A 163 24.71 -9.88 1.61
C GLU A 163 25.43 -9.13 2.78
N SER A 164 26.56 -8.51 2.49
CA SER A 164 27.35 -7.69 3.42
C SER A 164 27.01 -6.21 3.42
N TYR A 165 26.12 -5.77 2.52
CA TYR A 165 25.76 -4.37 2.35
C TYR A 165 24.49 -4.04 3.12
N SER A 166 24.46 -2.85 3.68
CA SER A 166 23.28 -2.34 4.39
C SER A 166 22.93 -0.92 3.98
N SER A 167 21.66 -0.60 4.04
CA SER A 167 21.14 0.72 3.71
C SER A 167 20.11 1.15 4.73
N PHE A 168 20.11 2.44 5.06
CA PHE A 168 19.17 3.05 5.99
C PHE A 168 18.46 4.25 5.36
N GLY A 169 17.15 4.32 5.53
CA GLY A 169 16.31 5.40 5.03
C GLY A 169 15.26 5.86 6.04
N LEU A 170 14.64 7.01 5.75
CA LEU A 170 13.57 7.58 6.54
C LEU A 170 12.47 8.09 5.63
N GLY A 171 11.28 7.54 5.78
CA GLY A 171 10.06 7.96 5.10
C GLY A 171 9.09 8.64 6.03
N PHE A 172 8.18 9.41 5.45
CA PHE A 172 7.08 10.07 6.14
C PHE A 172 5.79 9.87 5.35
N ASP A 173 4.68 9.72 6.09
CA ASP A 173 3.36 9.75 5.48
C ASP A 173 2.53 10.86 6.11
N VAL A 174 1.63 11.43 5.31
CA VAL A 174 0.62 12.39 5.74
C VAL A 174 -0.72 11.92 5.23
N GLY A 175 -1.70 11.90 6.12
CA GLY A 175 -3.06 11.46 5.78
C GLY A 175 -4.14 12.43 6.23
N ALA A 176 -5.23 12.42 5.50
CA ALA A 176 -6.48 13.08 5.85
C ALA A 176 -7.64 12.16 5.53
N ASN A 177 -8.63 12.11 6.40
CA ASN A 177 -9.83 11.32 6.20
C ASN A 177 -11.07 12.07 6.67
N TYR A 178 -12.10 12.08 5.84
CA TYR A 178 -13.46 12.50 6.19
C TYR A 178 -14.33 11.26 6.26
N TYR A 179 -14.91 10.96 7.43
CA TYR A 179 -15.78 9.80 7.61
C TYR A 179 -17.12 10.18 8.22
N ARG A 180 -18.20 9.94 7.48
CA ARG A 180 -19.57 10.13 7.94
C ARG A 180 -20.21 8.80 8.23
N LYS A 181 -20.26 8.46 9.51
CA LYS A 181 -20.72 7.16 10.01
C LYS A 181 -22.17 6.86 9.61
N ASP A 182 -23.07 7.86 9.70
CA ASP A 182 -24.51 7.68 9.41
C ASP A 182 -24.77 7.24 7.96
N TRP A 183 -23.88 7.61 7.05
CA TRP A 183 -24.00 7.29 5.62
C TRP A 183 -23.02 6.20 5.18
N ASP A 184 -22.22 5.67 6.09
CA ASP A 184 -21.05 4.83 5.77
C ASP A 184 -20.29 5.36 4.55
N PHE A 185 -19.97 6.65 4.62
CA PHE A 185 -19.29 7.38 3.56
C PHE A 185 -17.95 7.92 4.05
N SER A 186 -16.89 7.62 3.31
CA SER A 186 -15.54 8.06 3.62
C SER A 186 -14.82 8.60 2.39
N VAL A 187 -14.01 9.64 2.60
CA VAL A 187 -13.05 10.15 1.61
C VAL A 187 -11.70 10.26 2.28
N GLY A 188 -10.72 9.58 1.73
CA GLY A 188 -9.34 9.58 2.21
C GLY A 188 -8.38 10.19 1.21
N LEU A 189 -7.37 10.89 1.72
CA LEU A 189 -6.21 11.39 0.98
C LEU A 189 -4.96 10.97 1.74
N SER A 190 -3.96 10.44 1.05
CA SER A 190 -2.69 10.02 1.67
C SER A 190 -1.52 10.37 0.75
N VAL A 191 -0.48 10.95 1.33
CA VAL A 191 0.86 11.05 0.75
C VAL A 191 1.72 10.06 1.50
N ARG A 192 2.29 9.07 0.80
CA ARG A 192 3.01 7.95 1.40
C ARG A 192 4.47 7.95 0.99
N ASN A 193 5.29 7.42 1.89
CA ASN A 193 6.70 7.11 1.66
C ASN A 193 7.52 8.30 1.11
N PHE A 194 7.15 9.53 1.49
CA PHE A 194 7.94 10.71 1.14
C PHE A 194 9.18 10.75 2.03
N GLY A 195 10.37 10.64 1.43
CA GLY A 195 11.59 10.57 2.23
C GLY A 195 12.83 10.34 1.40
N PHE A 196 13.89 9.98 2.10
CA PHE A 196 15.23 9.85 1.53
C PHE A 196 16.00 8.72 2.21
N ARG A 197 17.00 8.22 1.49
CA ARG A 197 17.99 7.25 1.94
C ARG A 197 19.21 7.99 2.48
N PHE A 198 19.74 7.55 3.61
CA PHE A 198 20.94 8.15 4.23
C PHE A 198 22.23 7.45 3.84
N THR A 199 22.18 6.14 3.63
CA THR A 199 23.34 5.32 3.30
C THR A 199 23.06 4.52 2.04
N ASP A 200 24.01 4.52 1.12
CA ASP A 200 23.98 3.74 -0.11
C ASP A 200 24.67 2.39 0.10
N TYR A 201 24.31 1.37 -0.66
CA TYR A 201 25.00 0.08 -0.67
C TYR A 201 26.42 0.19 -1.21
N TYR A 202 26.66 1.16 -2.09
CA TYR A 202 27.98 1.48 -2.67
C TYR A 202 28.22 2.98 -2.53
N ASP A 203 29.51 3.39 -2.47
CA ASP A 203 29.94 4.81 -2.37
C ASP A 203 29.56 5.68 -3.60
N GLU A 204 28.80 5.17 -4.55
CA GLU A 204 28.34 5.94 -5.70
C GLU A 204 27.14 6.81 -5.30
N GLN A 205 27.31 8.13 -5.40
CA GLN A 205 26.33 9.18 -5.07
C GLN A 205 25.10 9.13 -5.98
N GLY A 206 24.24 8.15 -5.79
CA GLY A 206 22.91 8.09 -6.39
C GLY A 206 21.85 8.49 -5.36
N THR A 207 21.27 9.67 -5.47
CA THR A 207 20.15 10.10 -4.61
C THR A 207 18.87 9.39 -5.04
N GLU A 208 18.83 8.06 -4.85
CA GLU A 208 17.60 7.32 -5.08
C GLU A 208 16.57 7.66 -4.01
N ARG A 209 15.34 7.95 -4.45
CA ARG A 209 14.24 8.34 -3.58
C ARG A 209 13.45 7.13 -3.12
N LEU A 210 12.79 7.26 -1.97
CA LEU A 210 11.77 6.31 -1.55
C LEU A 210 10.60 6.29 -2.56
N PRO A 211 9.82 5.19 -2.62
CA PRO A 211 8.72 5.03 -3.57
C PRO A 211 7.49 5.84 -3.11
N TRP A 212 7.61 7.18 -3.15
CA TRP A 212 6.56 8.07 -2.69
C TRP A 212 5.34 8.06 -3.62
N ASN A 213 4.16 8.21 -3.03
CA ASN A 213 2.91 8.08 -3.73
C ASN A 213 1.84 9.00 -3.12
N ILE A 214 1.03 9.61 -3.97
CA ILE A 214 -0.17 10.36 -3.57
C ILE A 214 -1.39 9.56 -4.00
N GLN A 215 -2.26 9.28 -3.04
CA GLN A 215 -3.46 8.48 -3.24
C GLN A 215 -4.70 9.21 -2.72
N MET A 216 -5.82 9.08 -3.43
CA MET A 216 -7.13 9.53 -2.99
C MET A 216 -8.13 8.39 -3.11
N GLY A 217 -8.97 8.21 -2.11
CA GLY A 217 -9.96 7.14 -2.09
C GLY A 217 -11.34 7.64 -1.67
N ILE A 218 -12.37 6.96 -2.18
CA ILE A 218 -13.76 7.17 -1.78
C ILE A 218 -14.35 5.82 -1.47
N THR A 219 -15.04 5.72 -0.33
CA THR A 219 -15.75 4.51 0.10
C THR A 219 -17.20 4.84 0.44
N LYS A 220 -18.12 3.99 0.00
CA LYS A 220 -19.55 4.13 0.28
C LYS A 220 -20.18 2.78 0.56
N GLY A 221 -20.75 2.64 1.75
CA GLY A 221 -21.64 1.52 2.10
C GLY A 221 -23.08 1.79 1.68
N LEU A 222 -23.80 0.75 1.32
CA LEU A 222 -25.23 0.84 1.01
C LEU A 222 -26.05 0.59 2.27
N GLU A 223 -27.06 1.44 2.51
CA GLU A 223 -27.87 1.39 3.73
C GLU A 223 -28.75 0.13 3.82
N HIS A 224 -29.21 -0.37 2.67
CA HIS A 224 -30.19 -1.47 2.60
C HIS A 224 -29.64 -2.73 1.96
N ALA A 225 -28.32 -2.78 1.71
CA ALA A 225 -27.65 -3.94 1.13
C ALA A 225 -26.27 -4.13 1.77
N PRO A 226 -25.81 -5.37 1.93
CA PRO A 226 -24.56 -5.65 2.63
C PRO A 226 -23.31 -5.36 1.76
N PHE A 227 -23.37 -4.34 0.93
CA PHE A 227 -22.28 -3.98 0.01
C PHE A 227 -21.65 -2.66 0.39
N ARG A 228 -20.32 -2.63 0.37
CA ARG A 228 -19.52 -1.42 0.45
C ARG A 228 -18.60 -1.36 -0.78
N PHE A 229 -18.63 -0.24 -1.48
CA PHE A 229 -17.82 0.01 -2.67
C PHE A 229 -16.71 0.99 -2.33
N SER A 230 -15.54 0.75 -2.87
CA SER A 230 -14.40 1.66 -2.78
C SER A 230 -13.78 1.89 -4.15
N VAL A 231 -13.32 3.10 -4.37
CA VAL A 231 -12.51 3.48 -5.54
C VAL A 231 -11.32 4.25 -5.03
N THR A 232 -10.13 3.78 -5.34
CA THR A 232 -8.88 4.47 -5.01
C THR A 232 -8.21 4.92 -6.29
N TYR A 233 -7.88 6.20 -6.35
CA TYR A 233 -7.00 6.78 -7.37
C TYR A 233 -5.58 6.75 -6.82
N ASP A 234 -4.72 6.02 -7.48
CA ASP A 234 -3.35 5.73 -7.10
C ASP A 234 -2.37 6.50 -8.00
N HIS A 235 -1.19 6.88 -7.49
CA HIS A 235 -0.15 7.62 -8.21
C HIS A 235 -0.61 8.97 -8.80
N LEU A 236 -1.31 9.80 -8.00
CA LEU A 236 -1.68 11.16 -8.38
C LEU A 236 -0.46 12.05 -8.71
N ASN A 237 0.71 11.68 -8.23
CA ASN A 237 1.99 12.39 -8.43
C ASN A 237 2.68 12.06 -9.75
N ASP A 238 2.25 11.01 -10.46
CA ASP A 238 2.85 10.61 -11.73
C ASP A 238 1.75 10.11 -12.68
N TRP A 239 1.55 10.82 -13.77
CA TRP A 239 0.56 10.44 -14.78
C TRP A 239 1.05 9.30 -15.69
N SER A 240 2.37 9.22 -15.91
CA SER A 240 2.95 8.27 -16.86
C SER A 240 3.27 6.93 -16.20
N LEU A 241 2.27 6.10 -16.01
CA LEU A 241 2.43 4.72 -15.53
C LEU A 241 2.72 3.77 -16.70
N ASP A 242 3.75 4.13 -17.48
CA ASP A 242 4.14 3.34 -18.63
C ASP A 242 5.30 2.40 -18.28
N TYR A 243 5.07 1.11 -18.42
CA TYR A 243 6.14 0.11 -18.32
C TYR A 243 6.78 -0.03 -19.71
N LYS A 244 7.92 0.62 -19.92
CA LYS A 244 8.73 0.41 -21.12
C LYS A 244 9.23 -1.04 -21.09
N ARG A 245 8.70 -1.88 -21.96
CA ARG A 245 9.29 -3.20 -22.19
C ARG A 245 10.76 -3.01 -22.60
N PRO A 246 11.72 -3.77 -22.02
CA PRO A 246 13.05 -3.80 -22.57
C PRO A 246 12.91 -4.18 -24.05
N GLU A 247 13.42 -3.36 -24.93
CA GLU A 247 13.45 -3.68 -26.34
C GLU A 247 14.08 -5.05 -26.50
N LYS A 248 13.39 -5.95 -27.20
CA LYS A 248 14.02 -7.22 -27.61
C LYS A 248 15.25 -6.81 -28.40
N SER A 249 16.42 -7.12 -27.86
CA SER A 249 17.68 -7.00 -28.58
C SER A 249 17.46 -7.58 -29.99
N ASN A 250 17.40 -6.72 -30.98
CA ASN A 250 17.24 -7.13 -32.36
C ASN A 250 18.35 -8.09 -32.68
N SER A 251 18.00 -9.35 -32.86
CA SER A 251 18.91 -10.28 -33.53
C SER A 251 19.25 -9.68 -34.90
N LEU A 252 20.54 -9.62 -35.21
CA LEU A 252 21.12 -9.03 -36.41
C LEU A 252 20.60 -9.55 -37.78
N LEU A 253 19.45 -10.21 -37.81
CA LEU A 253 18.85 -10.89 -38.98
C LEU A 253 17.44 -10.48 -39.35
N SER A 254 16.83 -9.50 -38.71
CA SER A 254 15.51 -8.99 -39.15
C SER A 254 15.67 -7.67 -39.89
N LEU A 255 15.82 -7.79 -41.23
CA LEU A 255 15.74 -6.70 -42.22
C LEU A 255 14.27 -6.32 -42.51
N GLU A 256 13.41 -6.21 -41.51
CA GLU A 256 12.09 -5.62 -41.70
C GLU A 256 11.88 -4.54 -40.69
N ASP A 257 11.97 -3.30 -41.20
CA ASP A 257 11.49 -2.08 -40.57
C ASP A 257 9.99 -2.26 -40.23
N THR A 258 9.70 -2.62 -39.00
CA THR A 258 8.37 -2.43 -38.46
C THR A 258 8.44 -1.33 -37.41
N GLU A 259 8.66 -0.11 -37.87
CA GLU A 259 8.26 1.12 -37.19
C GLU A 259 6.73 1.16 -37.06
N LYS A 260 6.14 0.32 -36.22
CA LYS A 260 4.73 0.46 -35.81
C LYS A 260 4.44 -0.40 -34.59
N ASP A 261 4.94 -0.02 -33.43
CA ASP A 261 4.27 -0.34 -32.17
C ASP A 261 4.69 0.62 -31.02
N GLN A 262 4.86 1.89 -31.32
CA GLN A 262 4.57 2.96 -30.35
C GLN A 262 3.04 3.12 -30.34
N ASN A 263 2.33 2.12 -29.83
CA ASN A 263 0.94 2.32 -29.45
C ASN A 263 0.95 3.29 -28.28
N GLU A 264 0.78 4.58 -28.59
CA GLU A 264 0.48 5.59 -27.58
C GLU A 264 -0.64 5.05 -26.70
N ILE A 265 -0.34 4.91 -25.41
CA ILE A 265 -1.32 4.39 -24.46
C ILE A 265 -2.50 5.36 -24.49
N LYS A 266 -3.67 4.85 -24.84
CA LYS A 266 -4.89 5.67 -24.90
C LYS A 266 -5.14 6.30 -23.54
N PHE A 267 -5.54 7.58 -23.51
CA PHE A 267 -5.86 8.32 -22.29
C PHE A 267 -6.76 7.52 -21.32
N ALA A 268 -7.76 6.82 -21.86
CA ALA A 268 -8.65 6.00 -21.05
C ALA A 268 -7.92 4.81 -20.38
N ASP A 269 -7.00 4.11 -21.08
CA ASP A 269 -6.22 3.02 -20.47
C ASP A 269 -5.29 3.57 -19.38
N MET A 270 -4.66 4.72 -19.61
CA MET A 270 -3.83 5.39 -18.61
C MET A 270 -4.65 5.78 -17.38
N LEU A 271 -5.83 6.36 -17.54
CA LEU A 271 -6.72 6.70 -16.43
C LEU A 271 -7.11 5.45 -15.62
N PHE A 272 -7.46 4.35 -16.29
CA PHE A 272 -7.82 3.10 -15.60
C PHE A 272 -6.64 2.49 -14.85
N ARG A 273 -5.38 2.72 -15.27
CA ARG A 273 -4.18 2.26 -14.53
C ARG A 273 -4.05 2.91 -13.16
N HIS A 274 -4.61 4.09 -12.99
CA HIS A 274 -4.65 4.78 -11.69
C HIS A 274 -5.79 4.31 -10.80
N LEU A 275 -6.77 3.56 -11.30
CA LEU A 275 -7.97 3.22 -10.56
C LEU A 275 -7.93 1.79 -10.01
N VAL A 276 -8.20 1.67 -8.72
CA VAL A 276 -8.43 0.40 -8.03
C VAL A 276 -9.86 0.39 -7.53
N PHE A 277 -10.61 -0.64 -7.95
CA PHE A 277 -12.02 -0.82 -7.58
C PHE A 277 -12.11 -1.93 -6.55
N GLY A 278 -12.76 -1.67 -5.42
CA GLY A 278 -12.99 -2.66 -4.37
C GLY A 278 -14.47 -2.77 -4.02
N VAL A 279 -14.88 -3.99 -3.71
CA VAL A 279 -16.23 -4.32 -3.23
C VAL A 279 -16.08 -5.20 -2.00
N GLU A 280 -16.73 -4.83 -0.91
CA GLU A 280 -16.86 -5.64 0.30
C GLU A 280 -18.33 -6.08 0.43
N VAL A 281 -18.51 -7.36 0.73
CA VAL A 281 -19.81 -7.94 1.09
C VAL A 281 -19.80 -8.23 2.59
N LEU A 282 -20.57 -7.47 3.37
CA LEU A 282 -20.60 -7.52 4.83
C LEU A 282 -21.77 -8.42 5.28
N ILE A 283 -21.49 -9.68 5.63
CA ILE A 283 -22.50 -10.66 6.01
C ILE A 283 -22.66 -10.71 7.53
N GLY A 284 -23.65 -10.02 8.02
CA GLY A 284 -23.87 -9.83 9.46
C GLY A 284 -22.75 -9.01 10.10
N LYS A 285 -22.32 -9.41 11.31
CA LYS A 285 -21.27 -8.71 12.08
C LYS A 285 -19.94 -9.46 12.11
N ASN A 286 -19.94 -10.68 11.60
CA ASN A 286 -18.84 -11.63 11.83
C ASN A 286 -18.14 -12.09 10.55
N PHE A 287 -18.72 -11.89 9.40
CA PHE A 287 -18.14 -12.36 8.14
C PHE A 287 -18.15 -11.26 7.09
N HIS A 288 -17.06 -11.16 6.34
CA HIS A 288 -17.00 -10.33 5.14
C HIS A 288 -16.26 -11.07 4.03
N PHE A 289 -16.59 -10.68 2.81
CA PHE A 289 -15.91 -11.12 1.60
C PHE A 289 -15.52 -9.88 0.81
N ASP A 290 -14.27 -9.83 0.36
CA ASP A 290 -13.70 -8.72 -0.38
C ASP A 290 -13.33 -9.17 -1.79
N MET A 291 -13.57 -8.32 -2.75
CA MET A 291 -13.16 -8.48 -4.14
C MET A 291 -12.67 -7.16 -4.69
N ALA A 292 -11.58 -7.18 -5.43
CA ALA A 292 -11.06 -5.97 -6.06
C ALA A 292 -10.43 -6.23 -7.42
N TYR A 293 -10.35 -5.16 -8.20
CA TYR A 293 -9.69 -5.13 -9.48
C TYR A 293 -8.74 -3.94 -9.59
N ASN A 294 -7.47 -4.22 -9.86
CA ASN A 294 -6.42 -3.26 -10.10
C ASN A 294 -5.95 -3.35 -11.55
N HIS A 295 -6.35 -2.37 -12.37
CA HIS A 295 -6.08 -2.38 -13.80
C HIS A 295 -4.58 -2.24 -14.12
N ARG A 296 -3.83 -1.44 -13.34
CA ARG A 296 -2.38 -1.31 -13.49
C ARG A 296 -1.70 -2.68 -13.38
N ARG A 297 -1.98 -3.42 -12.30
CA ARG A 297 -1.41 -4.76 -12.10
C ARG A 297 -1.76 -5.72 -13.23
N ASN A 298 -2.96 -5.63 -13.77
CA ASN A 298 -3.34 -6.40 -14.94
C ASN A 298 -2.45 -6.09 -16.15
N ARG A 299 -2.08 -4.82 -16.36
CA ARG A 299 -1.26 -4.39 -17.52
C ARG A 299 0.23 -4.63 -17.34
N GLU A 300 0.76 -4.39 -16.14
CA GLU A 300 2.18 -4.59 -15.81
C GLU A 300 2.57 -6.08 -15.91
N TYR A 301 1.69 -6.97 -15.46
CA TYR A 301 1.95 -8.41 -15.44
C TYR A 301 1.36 -9.17 -16.63
N ALA A 302 0.74 -8.51 -17.59
CA ALA A 302 0.32 -9.11 -18.85
C ALA A 302 1.52 -9.34 -19.78
N LEU A 303 2.53 -10.06 -19.31
CA LEU A 303 3.65 -10.54 -20.13
C LEU A 303 3.11 -11.64 -21.05
N SER A 304 3.02 -11.33 -22.34
CA SER A 304 2.74 -12.20 -23.48
C SER A 304 1.53 -13.15 -23.35
N GLN A 305 0.52 -12.93 -24.16
CA GLN A 305 -0.54 -13.86 -24.64
C GLN A 305 -1.31 -14.74 -23.62
N ALA A 306 -0.90 -14.87 -22.38
CA ALA A 306 -1.64 -15.60 -21.37
C ALA A 306 -2.79 -14.74 -20.82
N ARG A 307 -4.00 -14.96 -21.31
CA ARG A 307 -5.23 -14.43 -20.70
C ARG A 307 -5.39 -15.06 -19.32
N GLY A 308 -5.22 -14.28 -18.27
CA GLY A 308 -5.38 -14.71 -16.88
C GLY A 308 -6.19 -13.69 -16.06
N MET A 309 -6.58 -14.06 -14.84
CA MET A 309 -7.25 -13.19 -13.87
C MET A 309 -6.28 -12.22 -13.17
N ASN A 310 -5.26 -11.73 -13.90
CA ASN A 310 -4.29 -10.81 -13.34
C ASN A 310 -4.97 -9.49 -12.92
N GLY A 311 -4.56 -8.93 -11.79
CA GLY A 311 -5.16 -7.71 -11.24
C GLY A 311 -6.40 -7.95 -10.39
N PHE A 312 -6.98 -9.16 -10.35
CA PHE A 312 -8.03 -9.50 -9.41
C PHE A 312 -7.44 -9.93 -8.06
N SER A 313 -8.15 -9.53 -7.00
CA SER A 313 -7.86 -9.90 -5.63
C SER A 313 -9.15 -10.35 -4.95
N PHE A 314 -9.02 -11.31 -4.06
CA PHE A 314 -10.12 -11.84 -3.26
C PHE A 314 -9.69 -11.92 -1.81
N GLY A 315 -10.59 -11.56 -0.89
CA GLY A 315 -10.37 -11.65 0.53
C GLY A 315 -11.60 -12.21 1.24
N ALA A 316 -11.41 -12.80 2.39
CA ALA A 316 -12.47 -13.20 3.29
C ALA A 316 -12.00 -13.02 4.72
N GLY A 317 -12.89 -12.55 5.59
CA GLY A 317 -12.62 -12.39 7.00
C GLY A 317 -13.74 -12.95 7.87
N LEU A 318 -13.34 -13.54 8.98
CA LEU A 318 -14.22 -14.17 9.93
C LEU A 318 -13.88 -13.73 11.36
N LYS A 319 -14.86 -13.22 12.08
CA LYS A 319 -14.75 -12.92 13.51
C LYS A 319 -15.20 -14.10 14.34
N VAL A 320 -14.27 -14.70 15.04
CA VAL A 320 -14.50 -15.82 15.94
C VAL A 320 -14.20 -15.39 17.38
N TYR A 321 -15.21 -15.24 18.19
CA TYR A 321 -15.10 -14.81 19.60
C TYR A 321 -14.39 -13.46 19.73
N LYS A 322 -13.12 -13.43 20.10
CA LYS A 322 -12.29 -12.23 20.32
C LYS A 322 -11.29 -11.98 19.20
N PHE A 323 -11.21 -12.88 18.26
CA PHE A 323 -10.25 -12.85 17.17
C PHE A 323 -10.93 -12.56 15.84
N ASN A 324 -10.28 -11.75 15.00
CA ASN A 324 -10.61 -11.63 13.59
C ASN A 324 -9.52 -12.35 12.80
N LEU A 325 -9.93 -13.24 11.91
CA LEU A 325 -9.09 -13.97 10.97
C LEU A 325 -9.43 -13.52 9.58
N ASP A 326 -8.45 -13.02 8.85
CA ASP A 326 -8.61 -12.58 7.48
C ASP A 326 -7.61 -13.32 6.59
N ALA A 327 -8.05 -13.73 5.41
CA ALA A 327 -7.24 -14.37 4.39
C ALA A 327 -7.50 -13.70 3.04
N ALA A 328 -6.45 -13.51 2.24
CA ALA A 328 -6.60 -12.96 0.90
C ALA A 328 -5.67 -13.66 -0.08
N TYR A 329 -6.12 -13.69 -1.31
CA TYR A 329 -5.37 -14.13 -2.48
C TYR A 329 -5.41 -13.04 -3.55
N ALA A 330 -4.24 -12.65 -4.03
CA ALA A 330 -4.11 -11.68 -5.10
C ALA A 330 -3.23 -12.25 -6.22
N LYS A 331 -3.75 -12.26 -7.44
CA LYS A 331 -3.00 -12.76 -8.58
C LYS A 331 -2.20 -11.63 -9.22
N TYR A 332 -0.90 -11.60 -8.92
CA TYR A 332 0.00 -10.58 -9.43
C TYR A 332 0.65 -10.96 -10.75
N ALA A 333 0.97 -12.23 -10.96
CA ALA A 333 1.63 -12.69 -12.18
C ALA A 333 0.95 -13.95 -12.75
N PRO A 334 1.13 -14.26 -14.04
CA PRO A 334 0.65 -15.52 -14.62
C PRO A 334 1.22 -16.76 -13.92
N SER A 335 2.46 -16.67 -13.44
CA SER A 335 3.20 -17.76 -12.79
C SER A 335 2.84 -17.97 -11.33
N GLY A 336 2.19 -17.00 -10.66
CA GLY A 336 1.89 -17.14 -9.24
C GLY A 336 1.00 -16.03 -8.70
N GLY A 337 0.50 -16.25 -7.49
CA GLY A 337 -0.26 -15.28 -6.71
C GLY A 337 0.31 -15.15 -5.31
N THR A 338 -0.04 -14.07 -4.66
CA THR A 338 0.33 -13.77 -3.28
C THR A 338 -0.80 -14.22 -2.37
N PHE A 339 -0.44 -14.91 -1.30
CA PHE A 339 -1.36 -15.30 -0.25
C PHE A 339 -1.02 -14.53 1.03
N THR A 340 -2.05 -13.94 1.65
CA THR A 340 -1.88 -13.14 2.87
C THR A 340 -2.85 -13.62 3.93
N LEU A 341 -2.34 -13.78 5.16
CA LEU A 341 -3.12 -14.09 6.35
C LEU A 341 -2.96 -12.98 7.37
N SER A 342 -4.03 -12.64 8.08
CA SER A 342 -4.00 -11.69 9.19
C SER A 342 -4.81 -12.21 10.36
N LEU A 343 -4.26 -12.08 11.55
CA LEU A 343 -4.92 -12.39 12.82
C LEU A 343 -4.94 -11.10 13.65
N SER A 344 -6.11 -10.65 14.05
CA SER A 344 -6.22 -9.47 14.92
C SER A 344 -7.13 -9.71 16.13
N SER A 345 -6.86 -8.95 17.18
CA SER A 345 -7.65 -9.02 18.42
C SER A 345 -7.60 -7.68 19.17
N SER A 346 -8.58 -7.45 20.04
CA SER A 346 -8.56 -6.33 20.98
C SER A 346 -8.08 -6.83 22.36
N ILE A 347 -7.03 -6.22 22.89
CA ILE A 347 -6.48 -6.50 24.22
C ILE A 347 -7.54 -6.25 25.32
N ASP A 348 -8.36 -5.21 25.14
CA ASP A 348 -9.41 -4.89 26.10
C ASP A 348 -10.47 -5.97 26.24
N SER A 349 -10.64 -6.82 25.22
CA SER A 349 -11.55 -7.96 25.28
C SER A 349 -11.11 -9.04 26.28
N PHE A 350 -9.84 -9.06 26.71
CA PHE A 350 -9.28 -10.03 27.65
C PHE A 350 -9.20 -9.49 29.08
N LYS A 351 -9.35 -8.17 29.28
CA LYS A 351 -9.45 -7.61 30.63
C LYS A 351 -10.74 -8.11 31.26
N LYS A 352 -10.65 -8.77 32.44
CA LYS A 352 -11.83 -9.10 33.25
C LYS A 352 -12.50 -7.78 33.65
N LYS A 353 -13.81 -7.68 33.41
CA LYS A 353 -14.64 -6.64 34.00
C LYS A 353 -14.67 -6.79 35.52
#